data_bc7260de9269f79f7f54d615bb78a41f
#
_entry.id   bc7260de9269f79f7f54d615bb78a41f
#
_cell.length_a   1.000
_cell.length_b   1.000
_cell.length_c   1.000
_cell.angle_alpha   90.00
_cell.angle_beta   90.00
_cell.angle_gamma   90.00
#
_symmetry.space_group_name_H-M   'P 1'
#
loop_
_entity.id
_entity.type
_entity.pdbx_description
1 polymer ?
#
loop_
_entity_poly.entity_id
_entity_poly.type
_entity_poly.pdbx_seq_one_letter_code
_entity_poly.pdbx_strand_id
1 'polypeptide(L)'
;EDTIRVGAIADLSGIFSSLVTQIVDAQTVYWDMVNANGGIGGKQVELVVLDNGYDVPTHLERYEAMRDTGADGVVMISQSTGSPHTAAIAEMAIEDDLAVIPLSWFSGWSDPAFGKNIFESYSNYCYESMNGVEYLNRYMQDQGIANPTLSIVGFPGEYGGDGSAGARLAAEALGIEVVADLGGTVIPGADNTPVISQLVAANADMVWTTLSSGTLTEAMLGASAQGYEPMWSGNVPSFSYLMLGGDLGPLLDTNYIVNTYIVTWNTPGVPGLETLKAEMAAAMPDAVVSDSYIVGWTEAQAAHEALEQAAKNRDMTRAGVVRAFNEITVDYDGLAPRQTWGGGDPNASVVRETYTYDVVLADYDAGATLAEGGGTGTVLVEGPRAADITKAHTYAGACYQG
;
A
#
# COMPACT_ATOMS: atom_id res chain seq x y z
N GLU A 1 -23.86 19.89 13.47
CA GLU A 1 -23.75 19.81 12.01
C GLU A 1 -24.35 18.48 11.55
N ASP A 2 -25.06 18.51 10.41
CA ASP A 2 -25.77 17.32 9.89
C ASP A 2 -24.85 16.44 9.00
N THR A 3 -23.58 16.84 8.85
CA THR A 3 -22.59 16.18 8.00
C THR A 3 -21.29 15.93 8.76
N ILE A 4 -20.72 14.75 8.58
CA ILE A 4 -19.39 14.35 9.05
C ILE A 4 -18.42 14.53 7.87
N ARG A 5 -17.40 15.39 8.00
CA ARG A 5 -16.43 15.63 6.95
C ARG A 5 -15.16 14.82 7.20
N VAL A 6 -14.78 14.01 6.21
CA VAL A 6 -13.60 13.15 6.21
C VAL A 6 -12.66 13.62 5.11
N GLY A 7 -11.38 13.78 5.40
CA GLY A 7 -10.40 14.28 4.44
C GLY A 7 -9.66 13.17 3.69
N ALA A 8 -9.30 13.43 2.43
CA ALA A 8 -8.34 12.65 1.67
C ALA A 8 -7.35 13.61 0.98
N ILE A 9 -6.07 13.49 1.34
CA ILE A 9 -4.97 14.21 0.67
C ILE A 9 -4.33 13.20 -0.29
N ALA A 10 -4.70 13.30 -1.56
CA ALA A 10 -4.47 12.29 -2.58
C ALA A 10 -3.45 12.77 -3.62
N ASP A 11 -2.68 11.86 -4.21
CA ASP A 11 -1.87 12.14 -5.40
C ASP A 11 -2.71 11.92 -6.66
N LEU A 12 -3.34 12.99 -7.16
CA LEU A 12 -4.18 12.91 -8.35
C LEU A 12 -3.45 13.36 -9.63
N SER A 13 -2.27 13.95 -9.52
CA SER A 13 -1.51 14.51 -10.64
C SER A 13 -0.03 14.14 -10.65
N GLY A 14 0.49 13.46 -9.64
CA GLY A 14 1.88 13.05 -9.52
C GLY A 14 2.16 11.61 -9.98
N ILE A 15 3.25 11.05 -9.48
CA ILE A 15 3.80 9.75 -9.96
C ILE A 15 2.95 8.52 -9.62
N PHE A 16 2.05 8.61 -8.63
CA PHE A 16 1.14 7.52 -8.25
C PHE A 16 -0.31 7.80 -8.65
N SER A 17 -0.57 8.85 -9.41
CA SER A 17 -1.93 9.29 -9.75
C SER A 17 -2.78 8.21 -10.43
N SER A 18 -2.18 7.34 -11.24
CA SER A 18 -2.89 6.23 -11.89
C SER A 18 -3.49 5.21 -10.91
N LEU A 19 -2.88 5.05 -9.73
CA LEU A 19 -3.38 4.18 -8.66
C LEU A 19 -4.30 4.96 -7.72
N VAL A 20 -3.87 6.15 -7.30
CA VAL A 20 -4.52 6.93 -6.24
C VAL A 20 -5.89 7.45 -6.67
N THR A 21 -6.07 7.82 -7.94
CA THR A 21 -7.40 8.21 -8.46
C THR A 21 -8.42 7.10 -8.24
N GLN A 22 -8.07 5.85 -8.52
CA GLN A 22 -8.95 4.70 -8.33
C GLN A 22 -9.20 4.38 -6.84
N ILE A 23 -8.22 4.64 -5.98
CA ILE A 23 -8.39 4.53 -4.51
C ILE A 23 -9.45 5.53 -4.03
N VAL A 24 -9.38 6.78 -4.50
CA VAL A 24 -10.36 7.83 -4.17
C VAL A 24 -11.74 7.51 -4.71
N ASP A 25 -11.83 6.97 -5.92
CA ASP A 25 -13.11 6.51 -6.50
C ASP A 25 -13.79 5.47 -5.60
N ALA A 26 -13.04 4.48 -5.12
CA ALA A 26 -13.57 3.45 -4.24
C ALA A 26 -14.00 4.01 -2.87
N GLN A 27 -13.25 4.93 -2.28
CA GLN A 27 -13.70 5.61 -1.05
C GLN A 27 -14.99 6.39 -1.29
N THR A 28 -15.11 7.08 -2.42
CA THR A 28 -16.31 7.83 -2.78
C THR A 28 -17.53 6.91 -2.88
N VAL A 29 -17.42 5.81 -3.61
CA VAL A 29 -18.49 4.81 -3.74
C VAL A 29 -18.84 4.19 -2.37
N TYR A 30 -17.85 3.91 -1.54
CA TYR A 30 -18.07 3.39 -0.19
C TYR A 30 -18.91 4.35 0.67
N TRP A 31 -18.54 5.63 0.69
CA TRP A 31 -19.27 6.63 1.47
C TRP A 31 -20.67 6.91 0.92
N ASP A 32 -20.85 6.85 -0.40
CA ASP A 32 -22.18 6.93 -1.02
C ASP A 32 -23.08 5.76 -0.58
N MET A 33 -22.52 4.54 -0.53
CA MET A 33 -23.21 3.36 0.00
C MET A 33 -23.59 3.56 1.49
N VAL A 34 -22.68 4.02 2.34
CA VAL A 34 -22.95 4.31 3.76
C VAL A 34 -24.05 5.35 3.88
N ASN A 35 -23.99 6.42 3.10
CA ASN A 35 -24.96 7.51 3.11
C ASN A 35 -26.35 7.03 2.65
N ALA A 36 -26.42 6.17 1.64
CA ALA A 36 -27.68 5.58 1.18
C ALA A 36 -28.33 4.69 2.26
N ASN A 37 -27.54 4.10 3.15
CA ASN A 37 -27.99 3.29 4.29
C ASN A 37 -28.23 4.09 5.58
N GLY A 38 -28.24 5.43 5.51
CA GLY A 38 -28.61 6.31 6.63
C GLY A 38 -27.43 7.01 7.30
N GLY A 39 -26.23 6.84 6.79
CA GLY A 39 -25.02 7.47 7.30
C GLY A 39 -24.61 6.98 8.69
N ILE A 40 -23.75 7.71 9.37
CA ILE A 40 -23.23 7.37 10.70
C ILE A 40 -24.03 8.14 11.78
N GLY A 41 -24.72 7.41 12.64
CA GLY A 41 -25.57 8.04 13.66
C GLY A 41 -26.67 8.95 13.07
N GLY A 42 -27.11 8.68 11.83
CA GLY A 42 -28.11 9.48 11.10
C GLY A 42 -27.54 10.71 10.38
N LYS A 43 -26.21 10.87 10.35
CA LYS A 43 -25.51 11.95 9.64
C LYS A 43 -24.87 11.45 8.37
N GLN A 44 -24.91 12.29 7.32
CA GLN A 44 -24.20 11.99 6.07
C GLN A 44 -22.69 12.16 6.24
N VAL A 45 -21.90 11.39 5.50
CA VAL A 45 -20.45 11.53 5.41
C VAL A 45 -20.10 12.24 4.11
N GLU A 46 -19.26 13.27 4.18
CA GLU A 46 -18.69 13.99 3.04
C GLU A 46 -17.19 13.69 2.93
N LEU A 47 -16.73 13.13 1.82
CA LEU A 47 -15.32 12.96 1.53
C LEU A 47 -14.78 14.22 0.87
N VAL A 48 -13.85 14.90 1.54
CA VAL A 48 -13.17 16.11 1.05
C VAL A 48 -11.83 15.71 0.46
N VAL A 49 -11.70 15.79 -0.86
CA VAL A 49 -10.50 15.35 -1.58
C VAL A 49 -9.66 16.55 -2.02
N LEU A 50 -8.38 16.56 -1.68
CA LEU A 50 -7.40 17.58 -2.10
C LEU A 50 -6.17 16.91 -2.74
N ASP A 51 -5.76 17.43 -3.90
CA ASP A 51 -4.59 16.94 -4.64
C ASP A 51 -3.28 17.46 -4.02
N ASN A 52 -2.33 16.57 -3.72
CA ASN A 52 -0.99 16.93 -3.28
C ASN A 52 0.08 16.89 -4.39
N GLY A 53 -0.25 16.33 -5.57
CA GLY A 53 0.67 16.21 -6.70
C GLY A 53 1.96 15.44 -6.37
N TYR A 54 1.95 14.63 -5.30
CA TYR A 54 3.11 13.96 -4.71
C TYR A 54 4.24 14.93 -4.32
N ASP A 55 3.88 16.12 -3.85
CA ASP A 55 4.79 17.18 -3.41
C ASP A 55 4.60 17.48 -1.91
N VAL A 56 5.67 17.36 -1.10
CA VAL A 56 5.57 17.52 0.36
C VAL A 56 5.10 18.92 0.78
N PRO A 57 5.63 20.03 0.24
CA PRO A 57 5.09 21.37 0.53
C PRO A 57 3.60 21.50 0.24
N THR A 58 3.15 21.02 -0.92
CA THR A 58 1.73 21.01 -1.28
C THR A 58 0.90 20.18 -0.31
N HIS A 59 1.41 19.02 0.11
CA HIS A 59 0.73 18.18 1.10
C HIS A 59 0.51 18.91 2.43
N LEU A 60 1.52 19.64 2.91
CA LEU A 60 1.40 20.48 4.11
C LEU A 60 0.33 21.56 3.94
N GLU A 61 0.26 22.23 2.78
CA GLU A 61 -0.80 23.21 2.50
C GLU A 61 -2.19 22.59 2.52
N ARG A 62 -2.35 21.36 1.99
CA ARG A 62 -3.63 20.63 2.03
C ARG A 62 -4.00 20.21 3.44
N TYR A 63 -3.03 19.78 4.24
CA TYR A 63 -3.24 19.49 5.64
C TYR A 63 -3.70 20.73 6.41
N GLU A 64 -3.04 21.88 6.23
CA GLU A 64 -3.43 23.15 6.85
C GLU A 64 -4.88 23.56 6.50
N ALA A 65 -5.33 23.29 5.28
CA ALA A 65 -6.73 23.54 4.91
C ALA A 65 -7.71 22.60 5.61
N MET A 66 -7.32 21.37 5.91
CA MET A 66 -8.17 20.35 6.57
C MET A 66 -8.16 20.46 8.09
N ARG A 67 -7.08 20.97 8.70
CA ARG A 67 -6.96 21.07 10.17
C ARG A 67 -7.82 22.17 10.79
N ASP A 68 -8.48 23.01 10.00
CA ASP A 68 -9.41 24.04 10.51
C ASP A 68 -10.42 23.39 11.47
N THR A 69 -10.73 24.09 12.56
CA THR A 69 -11.71 23.65 13.56
C THR A 69 -13.11 24.17 13.30
N GLY A 70 -13.28 24.99 12.25
CA GLY A 70 -14.57 25.52 11.79
C GLY A 70 -15.34 24.55 10.90
N ALA A 71 -16.32 25.08 10.19
CA ALA A 71 -17.22 24.30 9.32
C ALA A 71 -16.49 23.65 8.11
N ASP A 72 -15.33 24.18 7.74
CA ASP A 72 -14.55 23.68 6.60
C ASP A 72 -13.53 22.60 6.98
N GLY A 73 -13.30 22.37 8.27
CA GLY A 73 -12.39 21.36 8.77
C GLY A 73 -12.93 19.93 8.69
N VAL A 74 -12.06 18.94 8.83
CA VAL A 74 -12.40 17.51 8.84
C VAL A 74 -12.25 16.91 10.24
N VAL A 75 -12.98 15.83 10.52
CA VAL A 75 -12.92 15.12 11.81
C VAL A 75 -11.76 14.10 11.83
N MET A 76 -11.36 13.61 10.65
CA MET A 76 -10.22 12.74 10.43
C MET A 76 -9.76 12.85 8.97
N ILE A 77 -8.58 12.34 8.69
CA ILE A 77 -8.07 12.13 7.33
C ILE A 77 -8.06 10.62 7.06
N SER A 78 -8.91 10.16 6.13
CA SER A 78 -9.01 8.74 5.74
C SER A 78 -7.95 8.33 4.72
N GLN A 79 -7.25 9.29 4.13
CA GLN A 79 -6.14 9.02 3.21
C GLN A 79 -5.11 10.14 3.26
N SER A 80 -3.85 9.80 3.57
CA SER A 80 -2.69 10.68 3.47
C SER A 80 -1.65 10.03 2.57
N THR A 81 -1.56 10.49 1.31
CA THR A 81 -0.76 9.82 0.29
C THR A 81 0.72 10.20 0.34
N GLY A 82 1.55 9.17 0.53
CA GLY A 82 3.01 9.23 0.46
C GLY A 82 3.69 9.22 1.83
N SER A 83 4.78 8.43 1.94
CA SER A 83 5.50 8.24 3.21
C SER A 83 6.18 9.51 3.71
N PRO A 84 7.00 10.24 2.91
CA PRO A 84 7.57 11.50 3.35
C PRO A 84 6.52 12.60 3.58
N HIS A 85 5.39 12.53 2.88
CA HIS A 85 4.26 13.45 3.01
C HIS A 85 3.56 13.28 4.36
N THR A 86 3.22 12.04 4.69
CA THR A 86 2.58 11.70 5.99
C THR A 86 3.55 11.95 7.15
N ALA A 87 4.85 11.67 6.98
CA ALA A 87 5.87 11.99 7.98
C ALA A 87 5.92 13.50 8.30
N ALA A 88 5.79 14.34 7.28
CA ALA A 88 5.80 15.79 7.45
C ALA A 88 4.62 16.35 8.28
N ILE A 89 3.50 15.64 8.37
CA ILE A 89 2.32 16.06 9.13
C ILE A 89 2.13 15.28 10.45
N ALA A 90 2.95 14.27 10.74
CA ALA A 90 2.70 13.35 11.87
C ALA A 90 2.67 14.06 13.23
N GLU A 91 3.60 14.96 13.52
CA GLU A 91 3.59 15.75 14.76
C GLU A 91 2.37 16.68 14.84
N MET A 92 2.04 17.33 13.71
CA MET A 92 0.88 18.22 13.64
C MET A 92 -0.44 17.46 13.88
N ALA A 93 -0.56 16.24 13.36
CA ALA A 93 -1.73 15.39 13.59
C ALA A 93 -1.89 15.02 15.06
N ILE A 94 -0.78 14.85 15.81
CA ILE A 94 -0.80 14.64 17.26
C ILE A 94 -1.25 15.90 17.98
N GLU A 95 -0.73 17.08 17.60
CA GLU A 95 -1.11 18.37 18.20
C GLU A 95 -2.58 18.73 17.97
N ASP A 96 -3.13 18.35 16.80
CA ASP A 96 -4.51 18.63 16.39
C ASP A 96 -5.51 17.56 16.87
N ASP A 97 -5.05 16.52 17.58
CA ASP A 97 -5.84 15.32 17.89
C ASP A 97 -6.49 14.69 16.65
N LEU A 98 -5.90 14.82 15.47
CA LEU A 98 -6.46 14.39 14.20
C LEU A 98 -6.00 12.99 13.85
N ALA A 99 -6.92 12.05 13.65
CA ALA A 99 -6.64 10.71 13.19
C ALA A 99 -6.31 10.73 11.67
N VAL A 100 -5.28 10.03 11.27
CA VAL A 100 -4.82 9.91 9.87
C VAL A 100 -4.64 8.45 9.50
N ILE A 101 -5.27 7.99 8.42
CA ILE A 101 -4.95 6.74 7.77
C ILE A 101 -3.92 7.08 6.66
N PRO A 102 -2.71 6.53 6.72
CA PRO A 102 -1.71 6.79 5.70
C PRO A 102 -1.94 5.91 4.47
N LEU A 103 -1.93 6.46 3.28
CA LEU A 103 -1.66 5.70 2.06
C LEU A 103 -0.15 5.58 1.92
N SER A 104 0.43 4.84 2.83
CA SER A 104 1.85 4.61 3.08
C SER A 104 1.97 3.51 4.14
N TRP A 105 2.91 2.62 3.94
CA TRP A 105 3.13 1.46 4.83
C TRP A 105 4.57 1.47 5.37
N PHE A 106 4.98 2.64 5.82
CA PHE A 106 6.28 2.85 6.49
C PHE A 106 6.25 2.24 7.89
N SER A 107 7.20 1.38 8.22
CA SER A 107 7.23 0.69 9.53
C SER A 107 7.29 1.63 10.74
N GLY A 108 7.70 2.88 10.52
CA GLY A 108 7.70 3.92 11.55
C GLY A 108 6.32 4.31 12.08
N TRP A 109 5.23 4.03 11.35
CA TRP A 109 3.87 4.33 11.83
C TRP A 109 3.49 3.49 13.06
N SER A 110 4.09 2.34 13.25
CA SER A 110 3.91 1.51 14.44
C SER A 110 4.65 2.01 15.68
N ASP A 111 5.52 3.04 15.58
CA ASP A 111 6.16 3.67 16.74
C ASP A 111 5.14 4.51 17.51
N PRO A 112 4.86 4.19 18.80
CA PRO A 112 3.86 4.93 19.58
C PRO A 112 4.16 6.41 19.78
N ALA A 113 5.42 6.83 19.65
CA ALA A 113 5.81 8.23 19.78
C ALA A 113 5.59 9.00 18.47
N PHE A 114 5.95 8.41 17.34
CA PHE A 114 5.89 9.04 16.02
C PHE A 114 4.55 8.83 15.33
N GLY A 115 4.05 7.60 15.38
CA GLY A 115 2.81 7.19 14.70
C GLY A 115 1.54 7.28 15.57
N LYS A 116 1.56 8.03 16.69
CA LYS A 116 0.47 8.01 17.68
C LYS A 116 -0.93 8.24 17.11
N ASN A 117 -1.07 9.12 16.11
CA ASN A 117 -2.34 9.44 15.45
C ASN A 117 -2.36 8.96 13.99
N ILE A 118 -1.37 8.14 13.58
CA ILE A 118 -1.28 7.54 12.26
C ILE A 118 -1.71 6.07 12.39
N PHE A 119 -2.83 5.73 11.75
CA PHE A 119 -3.46 4.42 11.86
C PHE A 119 -3.20 3.62 10.58
N GLU A 120 -2.00 3.03 10.48
CA GLU A 120 -1.59 2.20 9.36
C GLU A 120 -2.46 0.94 9.27
N SER A 121 -2.91 0.63 8.08
CA SER A 121 -3.57 -0.65 7.79
C SER A 121 -2.58 -1.62 7.17
N TYR A 122 -2.75 -2.93 7.43
CA TYR A 122 -1.99 -4.04 6.86
C TYR A 122 -0.52 -4.13 7.33
N SER A 123 0.27 -4.96 6.60
CA SER A 123 1.71 -5.09 6.79
C SER A 123 2.44 -3.84 6.29
N ASN A 124 3.63 -3.59 6.82
CA ASN A 124 4.48 -2.48 6.37
C ASN A 124 5.48 -2.91 5.30
N TYR A 125 6.12 -1.94 4.63
CA TYR A 125 7.09 -2.20 3.56
C TYR A 125 8.25 -3.10 4.01
N CYS A 126 8.72 -2.93 5.25
CA CYS A 126 9.78 -3.74 5.81
C CYS A 126 9.39 -5.22 5.90
N TYR A 127 8.24 -5.52 6.50
CA TYR A 127 7.77 -6.90 6.66
C TYR A 127 7.31 -7.52 5.34
N GLU A 128 6.72 -6.71 4.46
CA GLU A 128 6.41 -7.12 3.11
C GLU A 128 7.67 -7.56 2.38
N SER A 129 8.75 -6.77 2.45
CA SER A 129 10.04 -7.13 1.85
C SER A 129 10.65 -8.38 2.47
N MET A 130 10.54 -8.55 3.79
CA MET A 130 11.02 -9.77 4.44
C MET A 130 10.29 -11.01 3.95
N ASN A 131 8.96 -10.95 3.82
CA ASN A 131 8.15 -12.06 3.32
C ASN A 131 8.46 -12.33 1.83
N GLY A 132 8.54 -11.28 1.03
CA GLY A 132 8.75 -11.40 -0.42
C GLY A 132 10.13 -11.94 -0.78
N VAL A 133 11.19 -11.48 -0.11
CA VAL A 133 12.54 -12.01 -0.31
C VAL A 133 12.63 -13.48 0.15
N GLU A 134 11.96 -13.85 1.26
CA GLU A 134 11.88 -15.25 1.68
C GLU A 134 11.18 -16.11 0.64
N TYR A 135 10.06 -15.61 0.07
CA TYR A 135 9.36 -16.33 -0.99
C TYR A 135 10.22 -16.50 -2.23
N LEU A 136 10.85 -15.41 -2.72
CA LEU A 136 11.74 -15.46 -3.89
C LEU A 136 12.86 -16.48 -3.68
N ASN A 137 13.48 -16.50 -2.51
CA ASN A 137 14.54 -17.45 -2.19
C ASN A 137 14.05 -18.90 -2.30
N ARG A 138 12.89 -19.24 -1.72
CA ARG A 138 12.28 -20.57 -1.86
C ARG A 138 11.95 -20.88 -3.31
N TYR A 139 11.32 -19.95 -4.01
CA TYR A 139 10.98 -20.11 -5.41
C TYR A 139 12.20 -20.43 -6.27
N MET A 140 13.30 -19.69 -6.13
CA MET A 140 14.54 -19.93 -6.88
C MET A 140 15.20 -21.25 -6.51
N GLN A 141 15.15 -21.66 -5.24
CA GLN A 141 15.63 -22.98 -4.82
C GLN A 141 14.81 -24.12 -5.44
N ASP A 142 13.50 -23.97 -5.55
CA ASP A 142 12.62 -24.94 -6.23
C ASP A 142 12.90 -24.99 -7.75
N GLN A 143 13.42 -23.89 -8.35
CA GLN A 143 13.93 -23.89 -9.73
C GLN A 143 15.34 -24.48 -9.86
N GLY A 144 15.95 -24.95 -8.77
CA GLY A 144 17.26 -25.62 -8.77
C GLY A 144 18.46 -24.72 -8.50
N ILE A 145 18.27 -23.46 -8.16
CA ILE A 145 19.33 -22.52 -7.75
C ILE A 145 19.52 -22.61 -6.24
N ALA A 146 20.49 -23.41 -5.81
CA ALA A 146 20.65 -23.75 -4.38
C ALA A 146 20.97 -22.55 -3.48
N ASN A 147 21.71 -21.57 -3.98
CA ASN A 147 22.11 -20.35 -3.27
C ASN A 147 21.83 -19.14 -4.16
N PRO A 148 20.58 -18.70 -4.30
CA PRO A 148 20.26 -17.56 -5.13
C PRO A 148 20.82 -16.27 -4.54
N THR A 149 21.29 -15.38 -5.42
CA THR A 149 21.83 -14.07 -5.06
C THR A 149 20.78 -12.97 -5.21
N LEU A 150 20.89 -11.89 -4.43
CA LEU A 150 19.93 -10.80 -4.40
C LEU A 150 20.57 -9.47 -4.80
N SER A 151 19.88 -8.70 -5.61
CA SER A 151 20.08 -7.27 -5.75
C SER A 151 18.89 -6.51 -5.16
N ILE A 152 19.15 -5.38 -4.49
CA ILE A 152 18.15 -4.49 -3.91
C ILE A 152 18.19 -3.17 -4.66
N VAL A 153 17.04 -2.66 -5.10
CA VAL A 153 16.96 -1.37 -5.80
C VAL A 153 15.73 -0.59 -5.33
N GLY A 154 15.89 0.69 -5.01
CA GLY A 154 14.79 1.47 -4.44
C GLY A 154 14.99 2.97 -4.47
N PHE A 155 13.91 3.69 -4.22
CA PHE A 155 13.89 5.13 -3.98
C PHE A 155 14.58 5.48 -2.66
N PRO A 156 15.05 6.72 -2.47
CA PRO A 156 15.42 7.25 -1.16
C PRO A 156 14.19 7.53 -0.30
N GLY A 157 14.42 7.82 0.99
CA GLY A 157 13.38 8.21 1.95
C GLY A 157 12.62 7.03 2.55
N GLU A 158 11.55 7.34 3.27
CA GLU A 158 10.83 6.41 4.13
C GLU A 158 10.26 5.20 3.37
N TYR A 159 9.71 5.41 2.17
CA TYR A 159 9.20 4.31 1.36
C TYR A 159 10.33 3.39 0.88
N GLY A 160 11.26 3.95 0.08
CA GLY A 160 12.33 3.16 -0.54
C GLY A 160 13.32 2.59 0.48
N GLY A 161 13.61 3.39 1.52
CA GLY A 161 14.50 3.00 2.62
C GLY A 161 13.94 1.86 3.44
N ASP A 162 12.66 1.89 3.77
CA ASP A 162 12.01 0.87 4.61
C ASP A 162 11.93 -0.49 3.91
N GLY A 163 11.49 -0.50 2.65
CA GLY A 163 11.46 -1.73 1.86
C GLY A 163 12.86 -2.30 1.60
N SER A 164 13.84 -1.42 1.30
CA SER A 164 15.23 -1.86 1.14
C SER A 164 15.82 -2.41 2.45
N ALA A 165 15.49 -1.81 3.60
CA ALA A 165 15.91 -2.32 4.90
C ALA A 165 15.32 -3.69 5.20
N GLY A 166 14.03 -3.91 4.91
CA GLY A 166 13.39 -5.21 5.05
C GLY A 166 14.04 -6.30 4.19
N ALA A 167 14.40 -5.96 2.96
CA ALA A 167 15.11 -6.88 2.07
C ALA A 167 16.51 -7.25 2.59
N ARG A 168 17.25 -6.29 3.17
CA ARG A 168 18.54 -6.55 3.84
C ARG A 168 18.39 -7.46 5.05
N LEU A 169 17.39 -7.19 5.90
CA LEU A 169 17.08 -8.02 7.08
C LEU A 169 16.76 -9.47 6.68
N ALA A 170 15.98 -9.65 5.61
CA ALA A 170 15.69 -10.98 5.10
C ALA A 170 16.93 -11.68 4.57
N ALA A 171 17.74 -10.99 3.77
CA ALA A 171 18.98 -11.54 3.23
C ALA A 171 19.94 -11.97 4.34
N GLU A 172 20.11 -11.16 5.37
CA GLU A 172 20.93 -11.49 6.55
C GLU A 172 20.40 -12.73 7.28
N ALA A 173 19.08 -12.75 7.58
CA ALA A 173 18.45 -13.84 8.31
C ALA A 173 18.48 -15.18 7.56
N LEU A 174 18.46 -15.15 6.23
CA LEU A 174 18.45 -16.33 5.34
C LEU A 174 19.84 -16.71 4.82
N GLY A 175 20.86 -15.88 5.06
CA GLY A 175 22.21 -16.07 4.53
C GLY A 175 22.32 -15.89 3.01
N ILE A 176 21.46 -15.03 2.43
CA ILE A 176 21.46 -14.71 1.01
C ILE A 176 22.57 -13.68 0.73
N GLU A 177 23.39 -13.92 -0.29
CA GLU A 177 24.40 -12.96 -0.75
C GLU A 177 23.72 -11.79 -1.47
N VAL A 178 23.91 -10.57 -0.96
CA VAL A 178 23.49 -9.33 -1.63
C VAL A 178 24.66 -8.88 -2.52
N VAL A 179 24.51 -9.05 -3.82
CA VAL A 179 25.58 -8.73 -4.82
C VAL A 179 25.53 -7.27 -5.28
N ALA A 180 24.37 -6.62 -5.16
CA ALA A 180 24.24 -5.16 -5.32
C ALA A 180 23.19 -4.61 -4.36
N ASP A 181 23.58 -3.60 -3.60
CA ASP A 181 22.65 -2.82 -2.78
C ASP A 181 22.56 -1.41 -3.35
N LEU A 182 21.50 -1.18 -4.11
CA LEU A 182 21.16 0.07 -4.78
C LEU A 182 19.91 0.73 -4.13
N GLY A 183 19.62 0.35 -2.89
CA GLY A 183 18.54 0.96 -2.10
C GLY A 183 18.83 2.45 -1.88
N GLY A 184 17.87 3.32 -2.24
CA GLY A 184 18.01 4.77 -2.12
C GLY A 184 18.75 5.45 -3.28
N THR A 185 19.12 4.74 -4.34
CA THR A 185 19.91 5.32 -5.44
C THR A 185 19.07 5.72 -6.66
N VAL A 186 17.87 5.20 -6.79
CA VAL A 186 16.95 5.55 -7.89
C VAL A 186 16.23 6.84 -7.58
N ILE A 187 16.30 7.81 -8.49
CA ILE A 187 15.65 9.11 -8.30
C ILE A 187 14.43 9.20 -9.22
N PRO A 188 13.21 9.42 -8.69
CA PRO A 188 12.01 9.58 -9.50
C PRO A 188 12.17 10.67 -10.56
N GLY A 189 11.83 10.35 -11.83
CA GLY A 189 11.88 11.30 -12.94
C GLY A 189 13.28 11.68 -13.45
N ALA A 190 14.35 11.09 -12.89
CA ALA A 190 15.72 11.27 -13.38
C ALA A 190 16.11 10.17 -14.39
N ASP A 191 17.25 10.34 -15.05
CA ASP A 191 17.88 9.27 -15.83
C ASP A 191 18.54 8.25 -14.90
N ASN A 192 17.90 7.09 -14.74
CA ASN A 192 18.37 5.98 -13.90
C ASN A 192 19.18 4.92 -14.67
N THR A 193 19.54 5.17 -15.93
CA THR A 193 20.38 4.26 -16.76
C THR A 193 21.67 3.81 -16.04
N PRO A 194 22.40 4.66 -15.30
CA PRO A 194 23.60 4.23 -14.56
C PRO A 194 23.29 3.20 -13.46
N VAL A 195 22.15 3.34 -12.77
CA VAL A 195 21.71 2.40 -11.72
C VAL A 195 21.33 1.06 -12.35
N ILE A 196 20.58 1.08 -13.46
CA ILE A 196 20.21 -0.12 -14.23
C ILE A 196 21.47 -0.85 -14.71
N SER A 197 22.48 -0.12 -15.21
CA SER A 197 23.75 -0.74 -15.65
C SER A 197 24.51 -1.39 -14.50
N GLN A 198 24.49 -0.83 -13.29
CA GLN A 198 25.07 -1.46 -12.10
C GLN A 198 24.31 -2.74 -11.72
N LEU A 199 22.98 -2.71 -11.78
CA LEU A 199 22.12 -3.86 -11.53
C LEU A 199 22.43 -5.01 -12.51
N VAL A 200 22.53 -4.72 -13.81
CA VAL A 200 22.91 -5.68 -14.85
C VAL A 200 24.32 -6.24 -14.60
N ALA A 201 25.27 -5.39 -14.24
CA ALA A 201 26.65 -5.83 -13.98
C ALA A 201 26.77 -6.74 -12.74
N ALA A 202 25.89 -6.54 -11.74
CA ALA A 202 25.83 -7.40 -10.55
C ALA A 202 25.29 -8.80 -10.84
N ASN A 203 24.42 -8.94 -11.83
CA ASN A 203 23.90 -10.20 -12.37
C ASN A 203 23.33 -11.14 -11.28
N ALA A 204 22.52 -10.60 -10.37
CA ALA A 204 21.85 -11.37 -9.34
C ALA A 204 20.77 -12.30 -9.93
N ASP A 205 20.43 -13.38 -9.22
CA ASP A 205 19.32 -14.27 -9.59
C ASP A 205 17.96 -13.64 -9.27
N MET A 206 17.91 -12.79 -8.22
CA MET A 206 16.70 -12.14 -7.72
C MET A 206 16.91 -10.63 -7.57
N VAL A 207 15.85 -9.86 -7.82
CA VAL A 207 15.83 -8.41 -7.59
C VAL A 207 14.61 -8.04 -6.74
N TRP A 208 14.85 -7.39 -5.61
CA TRP A 208 13.81 -6.76 -4.82
C TRP A 208 13.72 -5.27 -5.12
N THR A 209 12.49 -4.76 -5.37
CA THR A 209 12.28 -3.37 -5.76
C THR A 209 11.39 -2.62 -4.80
N THR A 210 11.73 -1.33 -4.56
CA THR A 210 10.89 -0.38 -3.84
C THR A 210 10.79 0.90 -4.69
N LEU A 211 10.02 0.80 -5.77
CA LEU A 211 9.89 1.79 -6.85
C LEU A 211 8.42 2.14 -7.11
N SER A 212 8.16 3.05 -8.03
CA SER A 212 6.83 3.18 -8.66
C SER A 212 6.72 2.24 -9.86
N SER A 213 5.51 1.92 -10.28
CA SER A 213 5.25 1.04 -11.43
C SER A 213 5.89 1.58 -12.73
N GLY A 214 5.88 2.88 -12.95
CA GLY A 214 6.55 3.50 -14.09
C GLY A 214 8.07 3.32 -14.05
N THR A 215 8.68 3.56 -12.89
CA THR A 215 10.14 3.38 -12.73
C THR A 215 10.55 1.91 -12.79
N LEU A 216 9.72 0.99 -12.25
CA LEU A 216 9.97 -0.44 -12.41
C LEU A 216 9.91 -0.87 -13.88
N THR A 217 8.95 -0.33 -14.66
CA THR A 217 8.86 -0.58 -16.10
C THR A 217 10.17 -0.20 -16.80
N GLU A 218 10.69 1.00 -16.53
CA GLU A 218 11.97 1.46 -17.08
C GLU A 218 13.14 0.54 -16.67
N ALA A 219 13.18 0.13 -15.40
CA ALA A 219 14.24 -0.73 -14.89
C ALA A 219 14.24 -2.12 -15.52
N MET A 220 13.09 -2.77 -15.60
CA MET A 220 12.94 -4.11 -16.16
C MET A 220 13.22 -4.12 -17.68
N LEU A 221 12.64 -3.19 -18.44
CA LEU A 221 12.90 -3.08 -19.88
C LEU A 221 14.35 -2.71 -20.17
N GLY A 222 14.94 -1.80 -19.39
CA GLY A 222 16.34 -1.40 -19.52
C GLY A 222 17.32 -2.52 -19.18
N ALA A 223 16.99 -3.41 -18.23
CA ALA A 223 17.76 -4.59 -17.89
C ALA A 223 17.63 -5.67 -18.99
N SER A 224 16.41 -5.97 -19.42
CA SER A 224 16.12 -6.93 -20.49
C SER A 224 16.78 -6.53 -21.81
N ALA A 225 16.79 -5.24 -22.18
CA ALA A 225 17.50 -4.74 -23.35
C ALA A 225 19.02 -4.99 -23.29
N GLN A 226 19.59 -5.21 -22.11
CA GLN A 226 20.99 -5.58 -21.89
C GLN A 226 21.17 -7.10 -21.68
N GLY A 227 20.12 -7.91 -21.87
CA GLY A 227 20.14 -9.37 -21.75
C GLY A 227 20.09 -9.88 -20.30
N TYR A 228 19.61 -9.07 -19.36
CA TYR A 228 19.49 -9.43 -17.95
C TYR A 228 18.01 -9.51 -17.54
N GLU A 229 17.55 -10.73 -17.24
CA GLU A 229 16.16 -11.05 -16.94
C GLU A 229 16.09 -11.94 -15.67
N PRO A 230 16.41 -11.38 -14.48
CA PRO A 230 16.29 -12.09 -13.21
C PRO A 230 14.84 -12.29 -12.80
N MET A 231 14.60 -12.99 -11.69
CA MET A 231 13.29 -12.97 -11.04
C MET A 231 13.14 -11.69 -10.22
N TRP A 232 12.11 -10.92 -10.51
CA TRP A 232 11.79 -9.65 -9.84
C TRP A 232 10.64 -9.82 -8.87
N SER A 233 10.66 -9.03 -7.80
CA SER A 233 9.50 -8.73 -6.96
C SER A 233 9.71 -7.37 -6.30
N GLY A 234 8.72 -6.90 -5.56
CA GLY A 234 8.84 -5.61 -4.87
C GLY A 234 7.65 -5.32 -3.96
N ASN A 235 7.76 -4.19 -3.27
CA ASN A 235 6.66 -3.66 -2.47
C ASN A 235 5.48 -3.25 -3.36
N VAL A 236 4.27 -3.30 -2.82
CA VAL A 236 3.00 -3.04 -3.54
C VAL A 236 3.05 -1.86 -4.51
N PRO A 237 3.58 -0.67 -4.16
CA PRO A 237 3.59 0.45 -5.10
C PRO A 237 4.45 0.24 -6.35
N SER A 238 5.31 -0.79 -6.37
CA SER A 238 6.14 -1.12 -7.54
C SER A 238 5.35 -1.78 -8.65
N PHE A 239 4.28 -2.50 -8.35
CA PHE A 239 3.47 -3.22 -9.34
C PHE A 239 2.14 -2.49 -9.60
N SER A 240 1.72 -2.53 -10.87
CA SER A 240 0.36 -2.20 -11.30
C SER A 240 -0.05 -3.15 -12.40
N TYR A 241 -1.25 -3.72 -12.32
CA TYR A 241 -1.81 -4.57 -13.36
C TYR A 241 -1.83 -3.88 -14.75
N LEU A 242 -1.87 -2.54 -14.80
CA LEU A 242 -1.82 -1.76 -16.05
C LEU A 242 -0.52 -1.99 -16.84
N MET A 243 0.56 -2.40 -16.17
CA MET A 243 1.84 -2.74 -16.82
C MET A 243 1.70 -3.96 -17.76
N LEU A 244 0.70 -4.83 -17.52
CA LEU A 244 0.44 -6.02 -18.33
C LEU A 244 -0.06 -5.68 -19.74
N GLY A 245 -0.68 -4.52 -19.91
CA GLY A 245 -1.19 -4.05 -21.21
C GLY A 245 -0.12 -3.51 -22.17
N GLY A 246 1.14 -3.42 -21.73
CA GLY A 246 2.26 -2.87 -22.49
C GLY A 246 3.32 -3.89 -22.88
N ASP A 247 4.44 -3.38 -23.37
CA ASP A 247 5.59 -4.21 -23.82
C ASP A 247 6.23 -5.03 -22.67
N LEU A 248 5.98 -4.63 -21.43
CA LEU A 248 6.47 -5.32 -20.24
C LEU A 248 5.65 -6.57 -19.88
N GLY A 249 4.41 -6.68 -20.33
CA GLY A 249 3.49 -7.76 -19.95
C GLY A 249 4.11 -9.17 -20.06
N PRO A 250 4.70 -9.55 -21.19
CA PRO A 250 5.35 -10.88 -21.33
C PRO A 250 6.52 -11.12 -20.36
N LEU A 251 7.26 -10.07 -19.99
CA LEU A 251 8.35 -10.18 -19.04
C LEU A 251 7.83 -10.30 -17.61
N LEU A 252 6.75 -9.60 -17.26
CA LEU A 252 6.09 -9.74 -15.96
C LEU A 252 5.51 -11.15 -15.78
N ASP A 253 4.90 -11.72 -16.81
CA ASP A 253 4.34 -13.09 -16.82
C ASP A 253 5.38 -14.17 -16.50
N THR A 254 6.63 -13.94 -16.86
CA THR A 254 7.72 -14.93 -16.71
C THR A 254 8.68 -14.61 -15.58
N ASN A 255 8.86 -13.33 -15.23
CA ASN A 255 9.95 -12.86 -14.39
C ASN A 255 9.51 -11.96 -13.23
N TYR A 256 8.22 -11.94 -12.87
CA TYR A 256 7.74 -11.14 -11.75
C TYR A 256 6.81 -11.91 -10.82
N ILE A 257 7.06 -11.81 -9.54
CA ILE A 257 6.18 -12.30 -8.47
C ILE A 257 5.59 -11.09 -7.75
N VAL A 258 4.26 -11.03 -7.65
CA VAL A 258 3.57 -9.97 -6.92
C VAL A 258 3.52 -10.30 -5.43
N ASN A 259 4.03 -9.40 -4.60
CA ASN A 259 3.80 -9.39 -3.15
C ASN A 259 2.83 -8.27 -2.82
N THR A 260 1.90 -8.53 -1.91
CA THR A 260 0.90 -7.55 -1.48
C THR A 260 0.37 -7.87 -0.10
N TYR A 261 -0.15 -6.90 0.61
CA TYR A 261 -0.77 -7.06 1.94
C TYR A 261 -2.31 -7.13 1.87
N ILE A 262 -2.90 -7.01 0.69
CA ILE A 262 -4.33 -7.17 0.43
C ILE A 262 -4.54 -8.25 -0.63
N VAL A 263 -5.78 -8.72 -0.80
CA VAL A 263 -6.14 -9.56 -1.94
C VAL A 263 -6.11 -8.76 -3.25
N THR A 264 -6.01 -9.46 -4.39
CA THR A 264 -6.18 -8.85 -5.71
C THR A 264 -7.60 -9.08 -6.24
N TRP A 265 -7.97 -8.39 -7.31
CA TRP A 265 -9.30 -8.44 -7.93
C TRP A 265 -9.72 -9.86 -8.34
N ASN A 266 -8.76 -10.71 -8.69
CA ASN A 266 -9.02 -12.09 -9.13
C ASN A 266 -9.10 -13.12 -8.00
N THR A 267 -8.89 -12.73 -6.72
CA THR A 267 -8.89 -13.68 -5.61
C THR A 267 -10.29 -14.26 -5.39
N PRO A 268 -10.47 -15.59 -5.51
CA PRO A 268 -11.79 -16.19 -5.39
C PRO A 268 -12.22 -16.34 -3.91
N GLY A 269 -13.53 -16.34 -3.67
CA GLY A 269 -14.12 -16.71 -2.39
C GLY A 269 -13.91 -15.69 -1.26
N VAL A 270 -13.70 -14.42 -1.60
CA VAL A 270 -13.54 -13.30 -0.66
C VAL A 270 -14.86 -12.52 -0.59
N PRO A 271 -15.64 -12.61 0.51
CA PRO A 271 -16.95 -11.94 0.60
C PRO A 271 -16.90 -10.43 0.41
N GLY A 272 -15.92 -9.76 1.01
CA GLY A 272 -15.72 -8.32 0.85
C GLY A 272 -15.45 -7.90 -0.59
N LEU A 273 -14.75 -8.75 -1.36
CA LEU A 273 -14.48 -8.47 -2.78
C LEU A 273 -15.74 -8.57 -3.64
N GLU A 274 -16.62 -9.51 -3.36
CA GLU A 274 -17.90 -9.62 -4.07
C GLU A 274 -18.79 -8.40 -3.82
N THR A 275 -18.83 -7.90 -2.57
CA THR A 275 -19.56 -6.67 -2.22
C THR A 275 -18.95 -5.46 -2.94
N LEU A 276 -17.62 -5.29 -2.85
CA LEU A 276 -16.91 -4.20 -3.52
C LEU A 276 -17.19 -4.19 -5.03
N LYS A 277 -17.05 -5.34 -5.70
CA LYS A 277 -17.30 -5.47 -7.14
C LYS A 277 -18.73 -5.06 -7.51
N ALA A 278 -19.71 -5.49 -6.74
CA ALA A 278 -21.11 -5.16 -6.99
C ALA A 278 -21.39 -3.66 -6.85
N GLU A 279 -20.90 -3.04 -5.78
CA GLU A 279 -21.12 -1.61 -5.52
C GLU A 279 -20.37 -0.73 -6.54
N MET A 280 -19.11 -1.07 -6.84
CA MET A 280 -18.32 -0.35 -7.84
C MET A 280 -18.95 -0.45 -9.23
N ALA A 281 -19.40 -1.65 -9.67
CA ALA A 281 -20.04 -1.83 -10.96
C ALA A 281 -21.40 -1.10 -11.05
N ALA A 282 -22.15 -1.00 -9.94
CA ALA A 282 -23.38 -0.24 -9.89
C ALA A 282 -23.15 1.28 -9.99
N ALA A 283 -22.11 1.78 -9.34
CA ALA A 283 -21.81 3.21 -9.28
C ALA A 283 -21.04 3.71 -10.51
N MET A 284 -20.09 2.91 -11.03
CA MET A 284 -19.13 3.29 -12.07
C MET A 284 -19.01 2.20 -13.15
N PRO A 285 -20.10 1.83 -13.85
CA PRO A 285 -20.14 0.67 -14.76
C PRO A 285 -19.10 0.72 -15.89
N ASP A 286 -18.76 1.92 -16.36
CA ASP A 286 -17.83 2.15 -17.47
C ASP A 286 -16.38 2.32 -17.03
N ALA A 287 -16.11 2.32 -15.72
CA ALA A 287 -14.74 2.40 -15.19
C ALA A 287 -13.99 1.06 -15.39
N VAL A 288 -12.69 1.14 -15.54
CA VAL A 288 -11.84 -0.04 -15.75
C VAL A 288 -11.67 -0.82 -14.44
N VAL A 289 -11.66 -2.15 -14.52
CA VAL A 289 -11.36 -3.05 -13.39
C VAL A 289 -9.99 -2.70 -12.79
N SER A 290 -9.86 -2.70 -11.46
CA SER A 290 -8.61 -2.35 -10.76
C SER A 290 -8.48 -2.98 -9.38
N ASP A 291 -7.27 -3.45 -9.06
CA ASP A 291 -6.89 -3.84 -7.70
C ASP A 291 -6.86 -2.65 -6.73
N SER A 292 -6.62 -1.42 -7.23
CA SER A 292 -6.52 -0.21 -6.41
C SER A 292 -7.84 0.13 -5.69
N TYR A 293 -8.99 -0.28 -6.24
CA TYR A 293 -10.28 -0.09 -5.56
C TYR A 293 -10.32 -0.79 -4.20
N ILE A 294 -9.61 -1.92 -4.04
CA ILE A 294 -9.58 -2.68 -2.77
C ILE A 294 -8.93 -1.85 -1.67
N VAL A 295 -7.85 -1.12 -1.99
CA VAL A 295 -7.17 -0.23 -1.03
C VAL A 295 -8.12 0.86 -0.55
N GLY A 296 -8.74 1.59 -1.48
CA GLY A 296 -9.67 2.67 -1.12
C GLY A 296 -10.89 2.20 -0.33
N TRP A 297 -11.42 1.03 -0.69
CA TRP A 297 -12.53 0.40 0.03
C TRP A 297 -12.16 0.07 1.47
N THR A 298 -11.03 -0.55 1.69
CA THR A 298 -10.57 -0.97 3.02
C THR A 298 -10.11 0.21 3.90
N GLU A 299 -9.54 1.28 3.32
CA GLU A 299 -9.29 2.53 4.04
C GLU A 299 -10.62 3.17 4.52
N ALA A 300 -11.62 3.19 3.65
CA ALA A 300 -12.95 3.67 4.01
C ALA A 300 -13.63 2.78 5.07
N GLN A 301 -13.46 1.45 5.02
CA GLN A 301 -13.93 0.54 6.07
C GLN A 301 -13.30 0.86 7.43
N ALA A 302 -11.99 1.05 7.49
CA ALA A 302 -11.30 1.40 8.74
C ALA A 302 -11.79 2.74 9.30
N ALA A 303 -11.95 3.76 8.44
CA ALA A 303 -12.50 5.04 8.82
C ALA A 303 -13.95 4.93 9.32
N HIS A 304 -14.78 4.13 8.63
CA HIS A 304 -16.18 3.89 8.98
C HIS A 304 -16.31 3.24 10.37
N GLU A 305 -15.58 2.17 10.64
CA GLU A 305 -15.61 1.49 11.94
C GLU A 305 -15.18 2.42 13.08
N ALA A 306 -14.16 3.26 12.86
CA ALA A 306 -13.73 4.23 13.86
C ALA A 306 -14.80 5.31 14.12
N LEU A 307 -15.43 5.83 13.07
CA LEU A 307 -16.50 6.82 13.21
C LEU A 307 -17.75 6.23 13.84
N GLU A 308 -18.13 4.99 13.50
CA GLU A 308 -19.23 4.27 14.17
C GLU A 308 -18.94 4.06 15.67
N GLN A 309 -17.69 3.70 16.02
CA GLN A 309 -17.30 3.56 17.43
C GLN A 309 -17.33 4.91 18.15
N ALA A 310 -16.84 5.98 17.52
CA ALA A 310 -16.91 7.33 18.08
C ALA A 310 -18.38 7.79 18.31
N ALA A 311 -19.28 7.46 17.37
CA ALA A 311 -20.71 7.72 17.52
C ALA A 311 -21.32 6.91 18.66
N LYS A 312 -20.99 5.62 18.83
CA LYS A 312 -21.40 4.77 19.96
C LYS A 312 -20.90 5.34 21.29
N ASN A 313 -19.67 5.88 21.31
CA ASN A 313 -19.08 6.56 22.46
C ASN A 313 -19.71 7.95 22.73
N ARG A 314 -20.54 8.45 21.79
CA ARG A 314 -21.12 9.83 21.80
C ARG A 314 -20.05 10.91 21.83
N ASP A 315 -18.93 10.66 21.16
CA ASP A 315 -17.81 11.58 21.08
C ASP A 315 -17.23 11.62 19.66
N MET A 316 -17.84 12.47 18.84
CA MET A 316 -17.45 12.73 17.44
C MET A 316 -16.40 13.85 17.31
N THR A 317 -15.70 14.18 18.41
CA THR A 317 -14.54 15.08 18.34
C THR A 317 -13.35 14.34 17.71
N ARG A 318 -12.36 15.08 17.22
CA ARG A 318 -11.10 14.51 16.69
C ARG A 318 -10.47 13.55 17.72
N ALA A 319 -10.30 14.00 18.96
CA ALA A 319 -9.80 13.16 20.06
C ALA A 319 -10.69 11.93 20.31
N GLY A 320 -12.00 12.03 20.11
CA GLY A 320 -12.93 10.92 20.19
C GLY A 320 -12.71 9.88 19.10
N VAL A 321 -12.43 10.31 17.87
CA VAL A 321 -12.09 9.41 16.74
C VAL A 321 -10.74 8.74 16.96
N VAL A 322 -9.72 9.47 17.43
CA VAL A 322 -8.42 8.88 17.80
C VAL A 322 -8.60 7.79 18.87
N ARG A 323 -9.42 8.03 19.90
CA ARG A 323 -9.73 7.00 20.91
C ARG A 323 -10.45 5.80 20.30
N ALA A 324 -11.40 6.04 19.41
CA ALA A 324 -12.18 5.00 18.76
C ALA A 324 -11.29 4.02 17.96
N PHE A 325 -10.30 4.53 17.23
CA PHE A 325 -9.31 3.67 16.53
C PHE A 325 -8.59 2.72 17.49
N ASN A 326 -8.25 3.17 18.69
CA ASN A 326 -7.58 2.35 19.69
C ASN A 326 -8.51 1.33 20.39
N GLU A 327 -9.82 1.38 20.15
CA GLU A 327 -10.84 0.50 20.75
C GLU A 327 -11.36 -0.56 19.76
N ILE A 328 -11.14 -0.38 18.46
CA ILE A 328 -11.69 -1.26 17.41
C ILE A 328 -10.70 -2.32 16.93
N THR A 329 -11.27 -3.34 16.35
CA THR A 329 -10.57 -4.29 15.47
C THR A 329 -11.35 -4.33 14.17
N VAL A 330 -10.71 -3.95 13.08
CA VAL A 330 -11.32 -3.96 11.75
C VAL A 330 -11.18 -5.36 11.14
N ASP A 331 -12.30 -5.92 10.73
CA ASP A 331 -12.35 -7.10 9.89
C ASP A 331 -12.72 -6.64 8.47
N TYR A 332 -11.80 -6.78 7.55
CA TYR A 332 -11.96 -6.30 6.16
C TYR A 332 -12.77 -7.26 5.28
N ASP A 333 -13.60 -8.14 5.84
CA ASP A 333 -14.38 -9.15 5.12
C ASP A 333 -13.53 -10.04 4.19
N GLY A 334 -12.29 -10.31 4.61
CA GLY A 334 -11.32 -11.11 3.87
C GLY A 334 -10.51 -10.34 2.83
N LEU A 335 -10.72 -9.04 2.63
CA LEU A 335 -9.92 -8.23 1.71
C LEU A 335 -8.49 -8.03 2.18
N ALA A 336 -8.28 -8.04 3.49
CA ALA A 336 -6.98 -7.91 4.14
C ALA A 336 -6.97 -8.67 5.48
N PRO A 337 -5.80 -8.92 6.09
CA PRO A 337 -5.72 -9.40 7.46
C PRO A 337 -6.38 -8.43 8.45
N ARG A 338 -6.97 -8.97 9.53
CA ARG A 338 -7.60 -8.16 10.58
C ARG A 338 -6.58 -7.20 11.20
N GLN A 339 -7.04 -5.98 11.49
CA GLN A 339 -6.20 -4.91 12.04
C GLN A 339 -6.73 -4.43 13.39
N THR A 340 -5.82 -4.21 14.33
CA THR A 340 -6.06 -3.50 15.60
C THR A 340 -4.90 -2.55 15.86
N TRP A 341 -5.17 -1.40 16.49
CA TRP A 341 -4.15 -0.39 16.80
C TRP A 341 -3.96 -0.17 18.30
N GLY A 342 -4.91 -0.65 19.11
CA GLY A 342 -4.88 -0.48 20.56
C GLY A 342 -3.84 -1.36 21.27
N GLY A 343 -3.58 -1.02 22.55
CA GLY A 343 -2.76 -1.87 23.44
C GLY A 343 -1.34 -1.37 23.71
N GLY A 344 -0.80 -0.46 22.92
CA GLY A 344 0.50 0.21 23.16
C GLY A 344 1.74 -0.66 22.94
N ASP A 345 1.58 -1.93 22.56
CA ASP A 345 2.69 -2.81 22.14
C ASP A 345 2.66 -3.02 20.62
N PRO A 346 3.58 -2.39 19.87
CA PRO A 346 3.64 -2.55 18.42
C PRO A 346 3.79 -4.01 17.98
N ASN A 347 4.47 -4.84 18.75
CA ASN A 347 4.66 -6.25 18.41
C ASN A 347 3.35 -7.06 18.45
N ALA A 348 2.37 -6.59 19.21
CA ALA A 348 1.05 -7.23 19.30
C ALA A 348 0.07 -6.73 18.22
N SER A 349 0.24 -5.49 17.73
CA SER A 349 -0.71 -4.84 16.81
C SER A 349 -0.27 -4.84 15.35
N VAL A 350 1.04 -4.86 15.08
CA VAL A 350 1.55 -4.81 13.70
C VAL A 350 1.18 -6.08 12.93
N VAL A 351 0.57 -5.92 11.77
CA VAL A 351 0.27 -7.02 10.84
C VAL A 351 1.55 -7.44 10.12
N ARG A 352 1.79 -8.74 10.06
CA ARG A 352 2.99 -9.32 9.45
C ARG A 352 2.70 -10.14 8.19
N GLU A 353 1.44 -10.45 7.96
CA GLU A 353 0.99 -11.29 6.87
C GLU A 353 0.94 -10.50 5.55
N THR A 354 1.34 -11.19 4.49
CA THR A 354 1.21 -10.75 3.09
C THR A 354 0.68 -11.88 2.23
N TYR A 355 0.30 -11.55 1.01
CA TYR A 355 -0.12 -12.48 -0.03
C TYR A 355 0.92 -12.49 -1.14
N THR A 356 1.07 -13.62 -1.80
CA THR A 356 1.92 -13.79 -2.98
C THR A 356 1.09 -14.28 -4.15
N TYR A 357 1.26 -13.64 -5.30
CA TYR A 357 0.56 -13.96 -6.54
C TYR A 357 1.56 -14.17 -7.68
N ASP A 358 1.24 -15.15 -8.55
CA ASP A 358 1.83 -15.20 -9.87
C ASP A 358 1.16 -14.15 -10.78
N VAL A 359 1.93 -13.58 -11.68
CA VAL A 359 1.39 -12.84 -12.83
C VAL A 359 1.01 -13.85 -13.89
N VAL A 360 -0.20 -13.75 -14.40
CA VAL A 360 -0.74 -14.59 -15.48
C VAL A 360 -1.34 -13.69 -16.54
N LEU A 361 -0.56 -13.39 -17.57
CA LEU A 361 -0.96 -12.46 -18.63
C LEU A 361 -2.25 -12.93 -19.36
N ALA A 362 -2.49 -14.23 -19.44
CA ALA A 362 -3.68 -14.79 -20.05
C ALA A 362 -4.98 -14.49 -19.26
N ASP A 363 -4.85 -14.13 -17.99
CA ASP A 363 -5.96 -13.76 -17.09
C ASP A 363 -6.12 -12.22 -16.96
N TYR A 364 -5.41 -11.47 -17.80
CA TYR A 364 -5.52 -10.01 -17.87
C TYR A 364 -6.44 -9.58 -19.02
N ASP A 365 -7.53 -8.92 -18.67
CA ASP A 365 -8.49 -8.40 -19.63
C ASP A 365 -8.26 -6.88 -19.80
N ALA A 366 -7.43 -6.52 -20.78
CA ALA A 366 -7.06 -5.13 -21.05
C ALA A 366 -8.30 -4.24 -21.31
N GLY A 367 -8.50 -3.24 -20.47
CA GLY A 367 -9.58 -2.26 -20.61
C GLY A 367 -10.98 -2.80 -20.31
N ALA A 368 -11.12 -3.99 -19.72
CA ALA A 368 -12.40 -4.50 -19.26
C ALA A 368 -13.02 -3.53 -18.24
N THR A 369 -14.29 -3.22 -18.43
CA THR A 369 -15.05 -2.35 -17.54
C THR A 369 -15.61 -3.12 -16.34
N LEU A 370 -15.98 -2.38 -15.30
CA LEU A 370 -16.62 -2.98 -14.11
C LEU A 370 -17.93 -3.68 -14.43
N ALA A 371 -18.70 -3.18 -15.41
CA ALA A 371 -19.95 -3.82 -15.87
C ALA A 371 -19.71 -5.12 -16.66
N GLU A 372 -18.63 -5.17 -17.44
CA GLU A 372 -18.26 -6.37 -18.21
C GLU A 372 -17.64 -7.44 -17.31
N GLY A 373 -17.01 -7.00 -16.23
CA GLY A 373 -16.10 -7.83 -15.45
C GLY A 373 -14.81 -8.10 -16.20
N GLY A 374 -13.83 -8.66 -15.52
CA GLY A 374 -12.54 -8.99 -16.12
C GLY A 374 -11.48 -9.23 -15.06
N GLY A 375 -10.31 -9.67 -15.49
CA GLY A 375 -9.20 -10.01 -14.64
C GLY A 375 -8.07 -8.96 -14.66
N THR A 376 -7.38 -8.83 -13.54
CA THR A 376 -6.18 -8.00 -13.40
C THR A 376 -4.88 -8.78 -13.61
N GLY A 377 -4.98 -10.06 -14.05
CA GLY A 377 -3.83 -10.87 -14.44
C GLY A 377 -2.98 -11.38 -13.28
N THR A 378 -3.59 -11.66 -12.13
CA THR A 378 -2.90 -12.22 -10.97
C THR A 378 -3.60 -13.45 -10.42
N VAL A 379 -2.84 -14.47 -10.01
CA VAL A 379 -3.37 -15.72 -9.42
C VAL A 379 -2.71 -15.97 -8.07
N LEU A 380 -3.53 -16.17 -7.03
CA LEU A 380 -3.05 -16.40 -5.67
C LEU A 380 -2.20 -17.68 -5.59
N VAL A 381 -0.98 -17.54 -5.08
CA VAL A 381 -0.08 -18.66 -4.79
C VAL A 381 -0.12 -19.02 -3.32
N GLU A 382 0.08 -18.05 -2.44
CA GLU A 382 -0.03 -18.24 -0.99
C GLU A 382 -0.47 -16.96 -0.27
N GLY A 383 -1.10 -17.11 0.88
CA GLY A 383 -1.45 -16.02 1.78
C GLY A 383 -2.88 -16.09 2.32
N PRO A 384 -3.18 -15.31 3.38
CA PRO A 384 -2.21 -14.46 4.09
C PRO A 384 -1.19 -15.29 4.89
N ARG A 385 0.08 -14.93 4.79
CA ARG A 385 1.19 -15.63 5.44
C ARG A 385 2.27 -14.66 5.88
N ALA A 386 2.85 -14.88 7.05
CA ALA A 386 4.11 -14.28 7.45
C ALA A 386 5.23 -15.34 7.41
N ALA A 387 6.38 -14.99 6.86
CA ALA A 387 7.58 -15.81 6.90
C ALA A 387 8.06 -16.00 8.35
N ASP A 388 8.77 -17.09 8.64
CA ASP A 388 9.26 -17.34 10.01
C ASP A 388 10.25 -16.27 10.47
N ILE A 389 11.05 -15.72 9.56
CA ILE A 389 11.94 -14.58 9.83
C ILE A 389 11.14 -13.32 10.22
N THR A 390 10.01 -13.07 9.57
CA THR A 390 9.14 -11.93 9.84
C THR A 390 8.41 -12.08 11.17
N LYS A 391 7.94 -13.30 11.50
CA LYS A 391 7.34 -13.61 12.81
C LYS A 391 8.34 -13.45 13.96
N ALA A 392 9.59 -13.85 13.72
CA ALA A 392 10.66 -13.79 14.72
C ALA A 392 11.21 -12.37 14.90
N HIS A 393 11.00 -11.47 13.94
CA HIS A 393 11.48 -10.11 14.02
C HIS A 393 10.75 -9.34 15.12
N THR A 394 11.51 -8.77 16.06
CA THR A 394 10.97 -7.92 17.12
C THR A 394 11.00 -6.48 16.65
N TYR A 395 9.85 -5.84 16.60
CA TYR A 395 9.75 -4.41 16.30
C TYR A 395 10.43 -3.59 17.41
N ALA A 396 11.43 -2.83 17.06
CA ALA A 396 12.19 -1.96 17.97
C ALA A 396 12.26 -0.50 17.46
N GLY A 397 11.45 -0.16 16.46
CA GLY A 397 11.43 1.11 15.75
C GLY A 397 11.35 0.89 14.24
N ALA A 398 11.30 1.98 13.47
CA ALA A 398 11.30 1.90 12.02
C ALA A 398 12.51 1.09 11.50
N CYS A 399 12.31 0.27 10.47
CA CYS A 399 13.40 -0.45 9.81
C CYS A 399 14.35 0.52 9.09
N TYR A 400 13.82 1.60 8.54
CA TYR A 400 14.59 2.71 7.99
C TYR A 400 14.65 3.86 9.01
N GLN A 401 15.85 4.33 9.33
CA GLN A 401 16.08 5.36 10.35
C GLN A 401 16.69 6.65 9.79
N GLY A 402 16.67 6.85 8.47
CA GLY A 402 17.17 8.07 7.83
C GLY A 402 18.67 8.07 7.53
#